data_8ce58bc01358d5b7365bdb85037c510b
#
_entry.id   8ce58bc01358d5b7365bdb85037c510b
#
_cell.length_a   1.000
_cell.length_b   1.000
_cell.length_c   1.000
_cell.angle_alpha   90.00
_cell.angle_beta   90.00
_cell.angle_gamma   90.00
#
_symmetry.space_group_name_H-M   'P 1'
#
loop_
_entity.id
_entity.type
_entity.pdbx_description
1 polymer ?
#
loop_
_entity_poly.entity_id
_entity_poly.type
_entity_poly.pdbx_seq_one_letter_code
_entity_poly.pdbx_strand_id
1 'polypeptide(L)'
;MSESVILLAGLPGCGKTTHLCQMCQDGWLVFDDFKASAFDDSSAFCKSRKCRTLISALRDSLRCAVADIDFCNTKSRAEAESVLMSEVPGVELGRRFFVNDCSTCEANIRNRNRPALETDLKERHKYSALYRIPQGAGVLPISRNVQT
;
A
#
# COMPACT_ATOMS: atom_id res chain seq x y z
N MET A 1 -4.76 16.70 13.69
CA MET A 1 -4.14 15.51 14.27
C MET A 1 -3.53 14.67 13.16
N SER A 2 -2.36 14.13 13.42
CA SER A 2 -1.65 13.31 12.42
C SER A 2 -2.18 11.89 12.43
N GLU A 3 -2.23 11.29 11.25
CA GLU A 3 -2.62 9.90 11.08
C GLU A 3 -1.58 8.97 11.71
N SER A 4 -2.05 7.90 12.35
CA SER A 4 -1.18 6.87 12.92
C SER A 4 -0.78 5.84 11.87
N VAL A 5 -1.71 5.50 11.00
CA VAL A 5 -1.49 4.53 9.93
C VAL A 5 -2.09 5.05 8.63
N ILE A 6 -1.35 4.87 7.54
CA ILE A 6 -1.83 5.21 6.20
C ILE A 6 -1.96 3.92 5.41
N LEU A 7 -3.16 3.71 4.85
CA LEU A 7 -3.42 2.64 3.90
C LEU A 7 -3.20 3.17 2.48
N LEU A 8 -2.31 2.53 1.75
CA LEU A 8 -1.92 2.97 0.41
C LEU A 8 -2.47 2.00 -0.63
N ALA A 9 -3.34 2.49 -1.50
CA ALA A 9 -3.99 1.68 -2.53
C ALA A 9 -3.54 2.11 -3.92
N GLY A 10 -3.35 1.12 -4.79
CA GLY A 10 -3.00 1.37 -6.19
C GLY A 10 -2.78 0.08 -6.93
N LEU A 11 -2.87 0.17 -8.25
CA LEU A 11 -2.67 -0.98 -9.14
C LEU A 11 -1.19 -1.36 -9.23
N PRO A 12 -0.87 -2.60 -9.62
CA PRO A 12 0.52 -2.94 -9.95
C PRO A 12 1.06 -1.94 -10.96
N GLY A 13 2.28 -1.47 -10.74
CA GLY A 13 2.92 -0.49 -11.61
C GLY A 13 2.63 0.97 -11.27
N CYS A 14 1.85 1.25 -10.22
CA CYS A 14 1.53 2.63 -9.87
C CYS A 14 2.61 3.34 -9.04
N GLY A 15 3.59 2.61 -8.50
CA GLY A 15 4.67 3.20 -7.71
C GLY A 15 4.49 3.08 -6.20
N LYS A 16 3.69 2.14 -5.72
CA LYS A 16 3.49 1.93 -4.28
C LYS A 16 4.81 1.69 -3.55
N THR A 17 5.66 0.81 -4.07
CA THR A 17 6.94 0.50 -3.45
C THR A 17 7.84 1.73 -3.36
N THR A 18 7.91 2.51 -4.43
CA THR A 18 8.69 3.75 -4.45
C THR A 18 8.16 4.74 -3.41
N HIS A 19 6.85 4.87 -3.31
CA HIS A 19 6.22 5.76 -2.34
C HIS A 19 6.49 5.30 -0.90
N LEU A 20 6.40 3.99 -0.64
CA LEU A 20 6.74 3.43 0.68
C LEU A 20 8.20 3.69 1.04
N CYS A 21 9.13 3.54 0.09
CA CYS A 21 10.54 3.84 0.33
C CYS A 21 10.73 5.30 0.73
N GLN A 22 10.02 6.21 0.07
CA GLN A 22 10.07 7.63 0.41
C GLN A 22 9.53 7.86 1.83
N MET A 23 8.42 7.24 2.19
CA MET A 23 7.86 7.35 3.52
C MET A 23 8.81 6.78 4.58
N CYS A 24 9.50 5.69 4.26
CA CYS A 24 10.50 5.12 5.15
C CYS A 24 11.63 6.11 5.44
N GLN A 25 12.08 6.83 4.42
CA GLN A 25 13.09 7.88 4.60
C GLN A 25 12.57 9.02 5.47
N ASP A 26 11.26 9.27 5.42
CA ASP A 26 10.61 10.31 6.23
C ASP A 26 10.30 9.84 7.65
N GLY A 27 10.71 8.65 8.04
CA GLY A 27 10.58 8.14 9.40
C GLY A 27 9.39 7.23 9.67
N TRP A 28 8.62 6.90 8.64
CA TRP A 28 7.50 5.97 8.78
C TRP A 28 8.01 4.53 8.78
N LEU A 29 7.38 3.65 9.57
CA LEU A 29 7.55 2.22 9.41
C LEU A 29 6.63 1.77 8.27
N VAL A 30 7.19 1.06 7.31
CA VAL A 30 6.45 0.70 6.10
C VAL A 30 6.31 -0.80 5.96
N PHE A 31 5.16 -1.22 5.45
CA PHE A 31 4.80 -2.61 5.27
C PHE A 31 4.20 -2.79 3.88
N ASP A 32 4.53 -3.90 3.25
CA ASP A 32 3.92 -4.32 2.01
C ASP A 32 3.12 -5.59 2.32
N ASP A 33 1.86 -5.65 1.87
CA ASP A 33 0.94 -6.73 2.17
C ASP A 33 0.43 -6.68 3.62
N PHE A 34 -0.86 -6.33 3.75
CA PHE A 34 -1.51 -6.19 5.05
C PHE A 34 -1.60 -7.51 5.80
N LYS A 35 -2.04 -8.59 5.11
CA LYS A 35 -2.27 -9.88 5.76
C LYS A 35 -1.00 -10.46 6.34
N ALA A 36 0.11 -10.35 5.60
CA ALA A 36 1.40 -10.84 6.07
C ALA A 36 2.01 -9.97 7.15
N SER A 37 1.69 -8.68 7.18
CA SER A 37 2.34 -7.71 8.06
C SER A 37 1.60 -7.45 9.36
N ALA A 38 0.28 -7.64 9.39
CA ALA A 38 -0.54 -7.24 10.53
C ALA A 38 -0.14 -7.96 11.82
N PHE A 39 0.00 -9.28 11.75
CA PHE A 39 0.29 -10.13 12.90
C PHE A 39 1.57 -10.94 12.76
N ASP A 40 2.25 -10.85 11.62
CA ASP A 40 3.44 -11.63 11.33
C ASP A 40 4.55 -10.69 10.86
N ASP A 41 5.75 -10.85 11.38
CA ASP A 41 6.91 -10.04 11.02
C ASP A 41 7.76 -10.67 9.92
N SER A 42 7.33 -11.78 9.32
CA SER A 42 8.08 -12.49 8.29
C SER A 42 8.22 -11.71 6.99
N SER A 43 7.32 -10.77 6.72
CA SER A 43 7.35 -9.97 5.51
C SER A 43 8.30 -8.77 5.68
N ALA A 44 9.59 -9.01 5.41
CA ALA A 44 10.61 -7.98 5.57
C ALA A 44 10.58 -7.01 4.39
N PHE A 45 10.02 -5.83 4.56
CA PHE A 45 10.07 -4.76 3.56
C PHE A 45 11.19 -3.76 3.87
N CYS A 46 11.29 -3.35 5.11
CA CYS A 46 12.26 -2.35 5.53
C CYS A 46 13.01 -2.84 6.76
N LYS A 47 14.33 -2.76 6.74
CA LYS A 47 15.17 -3.20 7.87
C LYS A 47 14.87 -2.42 9.14
N SER A 48 14.43 -1.17 9.02
CA SER A 48 14.08 -0.34 10.18
C SER A 48 12.84 -0.87 10.92
N ARG A 49 12.10 -1.80 10.34
CA ARG A 49 10.95 -2.43 10.98
C ARG A 49 11.35 -3.24 12.22
N LYS A 50 12.56 -3.77 12.26
CA LYS A 50 13.15 -4.47 13.42
C LYS A 50 12.27 -5.61 13.93
N CYS A 51 11.78 -6.45 13.02
CA CYS A 51 10.93 -7.62 13.36
C CYS A 51 9.64 -7.24 14.09
N ARG A 52 9.09 -6.06 13.80
CA ARG A 52 7.80 -5.65 14.34
C ARG A 52 6.68 -5.99 13.37
N THR A 53 5.53 -6.38 13.93
CA THR A 53 4.31 -6.46 13.13
C THR A 53 3.69 -5.07 13.02
N LEU A 54 2.81 -4.88 12.05
CA LEU A 54 2.08 -3.63 11.89
C LEU A 54 1.29 -3.30 13.17
N ILE A 55 0.56 -4.29 13.70
CA ILE A 55 -0.26 -4.07 14.90
C ILE A 55 0.62 -3.71 16.11
N SER A 56 1.72 -4.41 16.32
CA SER A 56 2.60 -4.12 17.46
C SER A 56 3.21 -2.73 17.35
N ALA A 57 3.60 -2.33 16.15
CA ALA A 57 4.17 -0.99 15.93
C ALA A 57 3.14 0.10 16.24
N LEU A 58 1.89 -0.09 15.81
CA LEU A 58 0.82 0.88 16.08
C LEU A 58 0.50 0.95 17.58
N ARG A 59 0.52 -0.18 18.29
CA ARG A 59 0.32 -0.19 19.74
C ARG A 59 1.42 0.55 20.48
N ASP A 60 2.60 0.60 19.90
CA ASP A 60 3.73 1.37 20.44
C ASP A 60 3.72 2.83 19.99
N SER A 61 2.62 3.28 19.39
CA SER A 61 2.43 4.66 18.93
C SER A 61 3.39 5.08 17.82
N LEU A 62 3.87 4.12 17.04
CA LEU A 62 4.72 4.41 15.89
C LEU A 62 3.86 4.69 14.66
N ARG A 63 4.33 5.59 13.80
CA ARG A 63 3.63 5.93 12.56
C ARG A 63 3.95 4.90 11.50
N CYS A 64 2.91 4.31 10.90
CA CYS A 64 3.06 3.21 9.95
C CYS A 64 2.33 3.50 8.65
N ALA A 65 2.84 2.94 7.56
CA ALA A 65 2.16 2.93 6.27
C ALA A 65 2.17 1.50 5.74
N VAL A 66 1.06 1.08 5.15
CA VAL A 66 0.94 -0.25 4.58
C VAL A 66 0.30 -0.16 3.21
N ALA A 67 0.91 -0.83 2.24
CA ALA A 67 0.39 -0.92 0.88
C ALA A 67 -0.10 -2.34 0.62
N ASP A 68 -1.21 -2.45 -0.08
CA ASP A 68 -1.75 -3.75 -0.47
C ASP A 68 -2.61 -3.57 -1.73
N ILE A 69 -2.43 -4.47 -2.69
CA ILE A 69 -3.24 -4.44 -3.89
C ILE A 69 -4.73 -4.66 -3.56
N ASP A 70 -5.01 -5.44 -2.50
CA ASP A 70 -6.39 -5.70 -2.07
C ASP A 70 -7.10 -4.43 -1.59
N PHE A 71 -6.37 -3.38 -1.28
CA PHE A 71 -6.98 -2.10 -0.91
C PHE A 71 -7.66 -1.41 -2.10
N CYS A 72 -7.43 -1.89 -3.32
CA CYS A 72 -8.20 -1.46 -4.48
C CYS A 72 -9.65 -1.94 -4.40
N ASN A 73 -9.91 -3.00 -3.64
CA ASN A 73 -11.25 -3.52 -3.40
C ASN A 73 -11.80 -2.88 -2.14
N THR A 74 -12.93 -2.21 -2.25
CA THR A 74 -13.56 -1.49 -1.13
C THR A 74 -13.84 -2.43 0.05
N LYS A 75 -14.34 -3.64 -0.22
CA LYS A 75 -14.66 -4.61 0.83
C LYS A 75 -13.40 -5.05 1.58
N SER A 76 -12.35 -5.42 0.85
CA SER A 76 -11.08 -5.86 1.46
C SER A 76 -10.45 -4.76 2.28
N ARG A 77 -10.50 -3.52 1.78
CA ARG A 77 -9.99 -2.37 2.51
C ARG A 77 -10.77 -2.13 3.80
N ALA A 78 -12.10 -2.21 3.73
CA ALA A 78 -12.96 -2.04 4.90
C ALA A 78 -12.67 -3.11 5.96
N GLU A 79 -12.42 -4.34 5.55
CA GLU A 79 -12.05 -5.42 6.47
C GLU A 79 -10.72 -5.12 7.17
N ALA A 80 -9.71 -4.64 6.43
CA ALA A 80 -8.43 -4.27 7.00
C ALA A 80 -8.59 -3.12 8.01
N GLU A 81 -9.38 -2.10 7.67
CA GLU A 81 -9.64 -0.98 8.58
C GLU A 81 -10.34 -1.44 9.85
N SER A 82 -11.28 -2.37 9.71
CA SER A 82 -11.98 -2.94 10.86
C SER A 82 -11.04 -3.68 11.80
N VAL A 83 -10.11 -4.46 11.25
CA VAL A 83 -9.07 -5.13 12.05
C VAL A 83 -8.21 -4.11 12.80
N LEU A 84 -7.76 -3.08 12.11
CA LEU A 84 -6.93 -2.05 12.73
C LEU A 84 -7.66 -1.32 13.86
N MET A 85 -8.91 -0.94 13.65
CA MET A 85 -9.70 -0.26 14.67
C MET A 85 -9.98 -1.15 15.87
N SER A 86 -10.16 -2.46 15.64
CA SER A 86 -10.40 -3.42 16.71
C SER A 86 -9.14 -3.69 17.53
N GLU A 87 -7.99 -3.87 16.86
CA GLU A 87 -6.74 -4.24 17.51
C GLU A 87 -6.03 -3.04 18.12
N VAL A 88 -6.26 -1.84 17.59
CA VAL A 88 -5.61 -0.60 18.07
C VAL A 88 -6.69 0.45 18.29
N PRO A 89 -7.41 0.38 19.43
CA PRO A 89 -8.45 1.37 19.71
C PRO A 89 -7.89 2.80 19.68
N GLY A 90 -8.63 3.69 19.03
CA GLY A 90 -8.20 5.08 18.89
C GLY A 90 -7.23 5.34 17.75
N VAL A 91 -6.93 4.33 16.92
CA VAL A 91 -6.03 4.51 15.77
C VAL A 91 -6.60 5.57 14.80
N GLU A 92 -5.73 6.45 14.34
CA GLU A 92 -6.09 7.48 13.34
C GLU A 92 -5.73 6.96 11.95
N LEU A 93 -6.75 6.63 11.17
CA LEU A 93 -6.58 6.06 9.84
C LEU A 93 -6.49 7.14 8.77
N GLY A 94 -5.45 7.05 7.94
CA GLY A 94 -5.34 7.84 6.72
C GLY A 94 -5.42 6.91 5.51
N ARG A 95 -5.81 7.45 4.38
CA ARG A 95 -5.93 6.70 3.14
C ARG A 95 -5.30 7.49 2.01
N ARG A 96 -4.50 6.83 1.19
CA ARG A 96 -3.95 7.41 -0.03
C ARG A 96 -4.21 6.48 -1.19
N PHE A 97 -4.69 7.04 -2.29
CA PHE A 97 -5.05 6.29 -3.49
C PHE A 97 -4.24 6.81 -4.67
N PHE A 98 -3.56 5.90 -5.37
CA PHE A 98 -3.00 6.25 -6.67
C PHE A 98 -4.14 6.32 -7.67
N VAL A 99 -4.02 7.23 -8.65
CA VAL A 99 -5.02 7.36 -9.71
C VAL A 99 -5.15 6.03 -10.45
N ASN A 100 -6.38 5.72 -10.90
CA ASN A 100 -6.62 4.51 -11.68
C ASN A 100 -6.26 4.76 -13.14
N ASP A 101 -4.97 4.68 -13.44
CA ASP A 101 -4.43 4.88 -14.79
C ASP A 101 -3.81 3.59 -15.29
N CYS A 102 -4.63 2.75 -15.89
CA CYS A 102 -4.22 1.44 -16.41
C CYS A 102 -3.08 1.53 -17.42
N SER A 103 -3.13 2.53 -18.28
CA SER A 103 -2.17 2.70 -19.35
C SER A 103 -0.76 2.96 -18.82
N THR A 104 -0.63 3.89 -17.90
CA THR A 104 0.66 4.21 -17.27
C THR A 104 1.15 3.05 -16.42
N CYS A 105 0.25 2.40 -15.67
CA CYS A 105 0.60 1.22 -14.89
C CYS A 105 1.13 0.09 -15.78
N GLU A 106 0.47 -0.17 -16.91
CA GLU A 106 0.91 -1.19 -17.86
C GLU A 106 2.30 -0.87 -18.42
N ALA A 107 2.52 0.37 -18.81
CA ALA A 107 3.83 0.79 -19.31
C ALA A 107 4.92 0.57 -18.26
N ASN A 108 4.65 0.91 -17.01
CA ASN A 108 5.59 0.72 -15.92
C ASN A 108 5.87 -0.76 -15.65
N ILE A 109 4.84 -1.61 -15.68
CA ILE A 109 5.01 -3.06 -15.51
C ILE A 109 5.89 -3.62 -16.61
N ARG A 110 5.64 -3.25 -17.85
CA ARG A 110 6.44 -3.72 -18.99
C ARG A 110 7.88 -3.25 -18.92
N ASN A 111 8.10 -2.02 -18.45
CA ASN A 111 9.44 -1.46 -18.30
C ASN A 111 10.27 -2.15 -17.23
N ARG A 112 9.65 -2.79 -16.24
CA ARG A 112 10.37 -3.54 -15.22
C ARG A 112 11.03 -4.81 -15.76
N ASN A 113 10.44 -5.40 -16.81
CA ASN A 113 10.94 -6.61 -17.46
C ASN A 113 11.32 -7.70 -16.47
N ARG A 114 10.46 -7.95 -15.49
CA ARG A 114 10.71 -8.97 -14.48
C ARG A 114 9.86 -10.22 -14.72
N PRO A 115 10.23 -11.39 -14.11
CA PRO A 115 9.53 -12.67 -14.38
C PRO A 115 8.03 -12.64 -14.09
N ALA A 116 7.58 -11.75 -13.20
CA ALA A 116 6.17 -11.65 -12.84
C ALA A 116 5.34 -10.80 -13.81
N LEU A 117 5.87 -10.45 -14.99
CA LEU A 117 5.22 -9.56 -15.94
C LEU A 117 3.76 -9.94 -16.23
N GLU A 118 3.53 -11.19 -16.61
CA GLU A 118 2.17 -11.63 -16.97
C GLU A 118 1.22 -11.61 -15.77
N THR A 119 1.71 -12.01 -14.60
CA THR A 119 0.92 -11.98 -13.37
C THR A 119 0.56 -10.53 -13.00
N ASP A 120 1.53 -9.63 -13.08
CA ASP A 120 1.32 -8.22 -12.80
C ASP A 120 0.29 -7.59 -13.74
N LEU A 121 0.36 -7.94 -15.05
CA LEU A 121 -0.60 -7.44 -16.03
C LEU A 121 -2.01 -7.97 -15.80
N LYS A 122 -2.15 -9.24 -15.44
CA LYS A 122 -3.45 -9.83 -15.10
C LYS A 122 -4.05 -9.18 -13.86
N GLU A 123 -3.24 -8.99 -12.82
CA GLU A 123 -3.69 -8.35 -11.59
C GLU A 123 -4.09 -6.90 -11.83
N ARG A 124 -3.30 -6.15 -12.62
CA ARG A 124 -3.64 -4.79 -12.99
C ARG A 124 -5.02 -4.73 -13.65
N HIS A 125 -5.26 -5.61 -14.60
CA HIS A 125 -6.54 -5.65 -15.31
C HIS A 125 -7.70 -5.99 -14.38
N LYS A 126 -7.52 -7.03 -13.55
CA LYS A 126 -8.54 -7.49 -12.60
C LYS A 126 -8.89 -6.40 -11.59
N TYR A 127 -7.89 -5.83 -10.94
CA TYR A 127 -8.12 -4.85 -9.88
C TYR A 127 -8.54 -3.49 -10.40
N SER A 128 -8.15 -3.13 -11.63
CA SER A 128 -8.61 -1.89 -12.27
C SER A 128 -10.13 -1.84 -12.37
N ALA A 129 -10.76 -2.97 -12.67
CA ALA A 129 -12.22 -3.04 -12.76
C ALA A 129 -12.92 -2.89 -11.40
N LEU A 130 -12.22 -3.26 -10.32
CA LEU A 130 -12.76 -3.19 -8.96
C LEU A 130 -12.40 -1.90 -8.24
N TYR A 131 -11.40 -1.20 -8.73
CA TYR A 131 -10.81 -0.05 -8.04
C TYR A 131 -11.76 1.13 -8.03
N ARG A 132 -12.16 1.53 -6.84
CA ARG A 132 -13.03 2.70 -6.63
C ARG A 132 -12.35 3.62 -5.63
N ILE A 133 -12.09 4.84 -6.05
CA ILE A 133 -11.51 5.87 -5.19
C ILE A 133 -12.66 6.64 -4.56
N PRO A 134 -12.74 6.68 -3.21
CA PRO A 134 -13.81 7.43 -2.54
C PRO A 134 -13.77 8.91 -2.92
N GLN A 135 -14.94 9.50 -3.04
CA GLN A 135 -15.05 10.93 -3.31
C GLN A 135 -14.39 11.72 -2.17
N GLY A 136 -13.60 12.72 -2.52
CA GLY A 136 -12.90 13.53 -1.53
C GLY A 136 -11.62 12.94 -0.98
N ALA A 137 -11.24 11.71 -1.41
CA ALA A 137 -9.99 11.11 -0.99
C ALA A 137 -8.80 11.77 -1.68
N GLY A 138 -7.65 11.74 -1.02
CA GLY A 138 -6.39 12.17 -1.62
C GLY A 138 -5.97 11.23 -2.74
N VAL A 139 -5.64 11.77 -3.90
CA VAL A 139 -5.24 11.01 -5.08
C VAL A 139 -3.79 11.33 -5.44
N LEU A 140 -2.98 10.29 -5.60
CA LEU A 140 -1.58 10.42 -5.94
C LEU A 140 -1.39 10.19 -7.45
N PRO A 141 -0.56 11.01 -8.11
CA PRO A 141 -0.25 10.79 -9.52
C PRO A 141 0.69 9.60 -9.68
N ILE A 142 0.67 9.00 -10.85
CA ILE A 142 1.57 7.91 -11.22
C ILE A 142 2.66 8.46 -12.10
N SER A 143 3.92 8.29 -11.68
CA SER A 143 5.07 8.66 -12.50
C SER A 143 5.40 7.51 -13.46
N ARG A 144 5.72 7.86 -14.69
CA ARG A 144 6.17 6.87 -15.65
C ARG A 144 7.60 6.47 -15.30
N ASN A 145 7.84 5.15 -15.16
CA ASN A 145 9.18 4.65 -14.93
C ASN A 145 10.04 4.90 -16.16
N VAL A 146 11.15 5.61 -15.96
CA VAL A 146 12.16 5.74 -16.99
C VAL A 146 13.26 4.76 -16.62
N GLN A 147 13.43 3.71 -17.43
CA GLN A 147 14.54 2.80 -17.21
C GLN A 147 15.83 3.45 -17.68
N THR A 148 16.73 3.55 -16.76
CA THR A 148 18.08 4.02 -17.05
C THR A 148 19.03 2.82 -17.15
#